data_227d24b04930ef466bd33ddd9e5e6fbf
#
_entry.id   227d24b04930ef466bd33ddd9e5e6fbf
#
_cell.length_a   1.000
_cell.length_b   1.000
_cell.length_c   1.000
_cell.angle_alpha   90.00
_cell.angle_beta   90.00
_cell.angle_gamma   90.00
#
_symmetry.space_group_name_H-M   'P 1'
#
loop_
_entity.id
_entity.type
_entity.pdbx_description
1 polymer ?
#
loop_
_entity_poly.entity_id
_entity_poly.type
_entity_poly.pdbx_seq_one_letter_code
_entity_poly.pdbx_strand_id
1 'polypeptide(L)'
;MRKIAWLAIALLFVPGLFPSAASAQELWVVDDGGEVTSISAGSDGSRLAVGSRSAKALVYDLSGKLIFETKANNVVNAVELLDNGDLLAASDDRKLYAYDAQGEPLWTADLKRQVKSMSASTDGSVIAAVVQRNNDLLFIDGRTGEPRGAVPIGTTMKNVKVSGSGNWVLVGSTDQYAHLLDGEGNIVAKFGAKGQIQAIDVTDDGISAIGTKLGEVELFDAGGKAVHAAKTRDYPTDVAFSADGRTIAAADLSGYFYIFDGNGKKLWETKAGNAGRAVAFDPEGKTLYAGTDDGRMLVFDVGSVIAASKSDARMKTIVWGSAALLGLALAAFLLGWLRRRNKLGIFKEIWRSKWIYAGLAPSFVLIFAFLYFPAFSGLFHSLYQWQPGGRTTFIGLDNFKRMLHDPFVTKGIGNLVILIVTGLIKTLIPPLIVAELIYHLRSKKLQYGFRTAFTASMVIPSVAGLLIWQNFYDPNLGLFNNFLRLIGLGSWAHGWLGDPNTALWALIFIGFPFVGILQLLVFYAGMLSISEEMVESAKIDGATLPRIIRSIHLPLLAGQFKFLIILGLIGIIQDFNGILIVTGGGPMDSTYVPALQMYYAATKFSELGYASALGVSMFAVILIITIVNLKFIKTEDQ
;
A
#
# COMPACT_ATOMS: atom_id res chain seq x y z
N MET A 1 14.29 -37.49 1.90
CA MET A 1 13.35 -36.35 1.92
C MET A 1 13.33 -35.58 3.24
N ARG A 2 13.26 -36.19 4.45
CA ARG A 2 13.27 -35.45 5.73
C ARG A 2 14.49 -34.52 5.97
N LYS A 3 15.72 -34.95 5.62
CA LYS A 3 16.95 -34.14 5.82
C LYS A 3 17.08 -32.95 4.85
N ILE A 4 16.45 -33.01 3.68
CA ILE A 4 16.50 -31.93 2.67
C ILE A 4 15.47 -30.84 2.98
N ALA A 5 14.30 -31.22 3.50
CA ALA A 5 13.30 -30.27 3.98
C ALA A 5 13.84 -29.41 5.14
N TRP A 6 14.66 -29.98 6.04
CA TRP A 6 15.30 -29.26 7.13
C TRP A 6 16.41 -28.30 6.66
N LEU A 7 17.16 -28.66 5.58
CA LEU A 7 18.15 -27.74 5.00
C LEU A 7 17.51 -26.56 4.25
N ALA A 8 16.40 -26.81 3.55
CA ALA A 8 15.64 -25.75 2.89
C ALA A 8 14.97 -24.79 3.90
N ILE A 9 14.49 -25.32 5.02
CA ILE A 9 13.92 -24.52 6.13
C ILE A 9 15.03 -23.77 6.89
N ALA A 10 16.20 -24.38 7.11
CA ALA A 10 17.33 -23.74 7.79
C ALA A 10 17.96 -22.59 6.96
N LEU A 11 17.91 -22.66 5.62
CA LEU A 11 18.38 -21.58 4.73
C LEU A 11 17.38 -20.43 4.59
N LEU A 12 16.10 -20.61 4.96
CA LEU A 12 15.12 -19.54 5.10
C LEU A 12 15.27 -18.78 6.43
N PHE A 13 16.06 -19.31 7.37
CA PHE A 13 16.30 -18.75 8.69
C PHE A 13 17.76 -18.33 8.88
N VAL A 14 18.30 -17.48 8.00
CA VAL A 14 19.53 -16.71 8.32
C VAL A 14 19.09 -15.34 8.82
N PRO A 15 18.84 -15.16 10.12
CA PRO A 15 18.58 -13.85 10.69
C PRO A 15 19.93 -13.16 10.84
N GLY A 16 20.08 -12.02 10.24
CA GLY A 16 21.20 -11.14 10.54
C GLY A 16 21.99 -10.56 9.38
N LEU A 17 21.52 -10.69 8.12
CA LEU A 17 22.24 -10.16 6.96
C LEU A 17 21.57 -8.93 6.31
N PHE A 18 20.60 -8.30 6.96
CA PHE A 18 20.04 -7.06 6.44
C PHE A 18 20.53 -5.89 7.32
N PRO A 19 21.38 -5.00 6.79
CA PRO A 19 21.66 -3.75 7.46
C PRO A 19 20.35 -2.98 7.60
N SER A 20 20.08 -2.46 8.80
CA SER A 20 18.97 -1.53 9.00
C SER A 20 19.15 -0.36 8.03
N ALA A 21 18.15 -0.10 7.19
CA ALA A 21 18.13 1.13 6.39
C ALA A 21 18.34 2.30 7.36
N ALA A 22 19.23 3.24 7.01
CA ALA A 22 19.45 4.45 7.78
C ALA A 22 18.08 5.11 8.01
N SER A 23 17.69 5.22 9.27
CA SER A 23 16.41 5.79 9.68
C SER A 23 16.44 7.29 9.45
N ALA A 24 15.40 7.86 8.82
CA ALA A 24 15.11 9.28 9.03
C ALA A 24 15.01 9.48 10.54
N GLN A 25 15.73 10.40 11.08
CA GLN A 25 15.49 10.87 12.42
C GLN A 25 14.34 11.88 12.26
N GLU A 26 13.13 11.50 12.67
CA GLU A 26 12.03 12.46 12.82
C GLU A 26 12.44 13.35 14.00
N LEU A 27 12.76 14.62 13.73
CA LEU A 27 13.28 15.51 14.76
C LEU A 27 12.17 16.17 15.55
N TRP A 28 11.15 16.71 14.90
CA TRP A 28 10.04 17.36 15.60
C TRP A 28 8.86 17.63 14.68
N VAL A 29 7.71 17.92 15.28
CA VAL A 29 6.55 18.51 14.63
C VAL A 29 6.69 20.04 14.75
N VAL A 30 6.55 20.75 13.65
CA VAL A 30 6.47 22.22 13.66
C VAL A 30 5.30 22.62 14.55
N ASP A 31 5.52 23.56 15.43
CA ASP A 31 4.53 23.99 16.42
C ASP A 31 3.15 24.23 15.78
N ASP A 32 2.10 23.67 16.38
CA ASP A 32 0.69 23.64 15.92
C ASP A 32 0.33 22.75 14.69
N GLY A 33 1.26 21.96 14.12
CA GLY A 33 0.97 21.03 13.01
C GLY A 33 0.62 21.73 11.68
N GLY A 34 1.01 22.98 11.50
CA GLY A 34 0.78 23.73 10.25
C GLY A 34 1.66 23.22 9.10
N GLU A 35 1.09 23.15 7.89
CA GLU A 35 1.82 22.79 6.66
C GLU A 35 3.11 23.61 6.52
N VAL A 36 4.26 22.94 6.34
CA VAL A 36 5.54 23.59 6.06
C VAL A 36 5.49 24.15 4.63
N THR A 37 5.79 25.44 4.48
CA THR A 37 5.76 26.11 3.17
C THR A 37 7.16 26.36 2.59
N SER A 38 8.14 26.60 3.45
CA SER A 38 9.53 26.90 3.07
C SER A 38 10.47 26.56 4.22
N ILE A 39 11.71 26.23 3.89
CA ILE A 39 12.80 25.97 4.83
C ILE A 39 14.03 26.72 4.37
N SER A 40 14.75 27.37 5.30
CA SER A 40 16.04 27.99 5.06
C SER A 40 17.00 27.62 6.19
N ALA A 41 18.16 27.06 5.86
CA ALA A 41 19.22 26.77 6.81
C ALA A 41 20.19 27.95 6.88
N GLY A 42 20.55 28.38 8.10
CA GLY A 42 21.53 29.45 8.28
C GLY A 42 22.92 29.02 7.79
N SER A 43 23.66 29.96 7.23
CA SER A 43 25.00 29.72 6.67
C SER A 43 26.03 29.28 7.72
N ASP A 44 25.79 29.60 9.00
CA ASP A 44 26.60 29.13 10.12
C ASP A 44 26.30 27.69 10.56
N GLY A 45 25.25 27.08 9.96
CA GLY A 45 24.78 25.73 10.28
C GLY A 45 24.20 25.59 11.69
N SER A 46 23.86 26.69 12.39
CA SER A 46 23.38 26.64 13.78
C SER A 46 21.86 26.75 13.90
N ARG A 47 21.18 27.27 12.88
CA ARG A 47 19.76 27.61 12.92
C ARG A 47 19.01 27.15 11.66
N LEU A 48 17.72 26.93 11.83
CA LEU A 48 16.81 26.56 10.74
C LEU A 48 15.56 27.42 10.83
N ALA A 49 15.23 28.14 9.76
CA ALA A 49 13.97 28.84 9.63
C ALA A 49 12.95 28.00 8.89
N VAL A 50 11.71 28.04 9.36
CA VAL A 50 10.57 27.31 8.78
C VAL A 50 9.40 28.28 8.60
N GLY A 51 8.92 28.40 7.37
CA GLY A 51 7.67 29.07 7.05
C GLY A 51 6.49 28.11 7.20
N SER A 52 5.37 28.61 7.70
CA SER A 52 4.19 27.79 7.93
C SER A 52 2.93 28.42 7.32
N ARG A 53 2.01 27.54 6.90
CA ARG A 53 0.67 27.95 6.45
C ARG A 53 -0.18 28.55 7.58
N SER A 54 0.20 28.30 8.84
CA SER A 54 -0.43 28.91 10.02
C SER A 54 -0.06 30.37 10.25
N ALA A 55 0.51 31.05 9.23
CA ALA A 55 0.94 32.45 9.28
C ALA A 55 2.11 32.72 10.25
N LYS A 56 2.95 31.73 10.48
CA LYS A 56 4.13 31.85 11.35
C LYS A 56 5.41 31.69 10.55
N ALA A 57 6.47 32.35 10.97
CA ALA A 57 7.85 32.00 10.67
C ALA A 57 8.52 31.65 11.98
N LEU A 58 9.15 30.47 12.02
CA LEU A 58 9.70 29.83 13.21
C LEU A 58 11.19 29.59 13.01
N VAL A 59 11.99 29.91 14.00
CA VAL A 59 13.43 29.65 13.97
C VAL A 59 13.79 28.67 15.07
N TYR A 60 14.44 27.58 14.68
CA TYR A 60 14.86 26.49 15.55
C TYR A 60 16.39 26.40 15.61
N ASP A 61 16.91 25.86 16.70
CA ASP A 61 18.25 25.29 16.71
C ASP A 61 18.28 23.89 16.10
N LEU A 62 19.46 23.34 15.86
CA LEU A 62 19.61 22.00 15.25
C LEU A 62 19.12 20.84 16.14
N SER A 63 18.81 21.09 17.42
CA SER A 63 18.19 20.11 18.30
C SER A 63 16.66 20.07 18.16
N GLY A 64 16.08 20.99 17.38
CA GLY A 64 14.65 21.17 17.23
C GLY A 64 14.00 22.04 18.29
N LYS A 65 14.79 22.74 19.11
CA LYS A 65 14.28 23.68 20.09
C LYS A 65 13.96 25.00 19.41
N LEU A 66 12.72 25.46 19.58
CA LEU A 66 12.30 26.77 19.11
C LEU A 66 13.11 27.88 19.79
N ILE A 67 13.76 28.73 18.98
CA ILE A 67 14.49 29.92 19.43
C ILE A 67 13.52 31.10 19.54
N PHE A 68 12.80 31.42 18.46
CA PHE A 68 11.72 32.40 18.43
C PHE A 68 10.70 32.07 17.34
N GLU A 69 9.50 32.66 17.47
CA GLU A 69 8.46 32.67 16.44
C GLU A 69 8.01 34.08 16.12
N THR A 70 7.68 34.33 14.86
CA THR A 70 7.07 35.56 14.40
C THR A 70 5.75 35.28 13.71
N LYS A 71 4.84 36.27 13.70
CA LYS A 71 3.51 36.11 13.11
C LYS A 71 3.28 37.13 12.00
N ALA A 72 2.85 36.62 10.84
CA ALA A 72 2.25 37.42 9.79
C ALA A 72 0.72 37.39 9.93
N ASN A 73 0.01 38.15 9.08
CA ASN A 73 -1.47 38.12 9.06
C ASN A 73 -2.06 37.10 8.09
N ASN A 74 -1.21 36.38 7.34
CA ASN A 74 -1.60 35.33 6.40
C ASN A 74 -0.43 34.37 6.19
N VAL A 75 -0.63 33.31 5.39
CA VAL A 75 0.37 32.26 5.06
C VAL A 75 1.75 32.90 4.80
N VAL A 76 2.77 32.37 5.45
CA VAL A 76 4.17 32.66 5.14
C VAL A 76 4.61 31.74 4.02
N ASN A 77 4.87 32.30 2.83
CA ASN A 77 5.20 31.52 1.62
C ASN A 77 6.69 31.22 1.48
N ALA A 78 7.55 32.09 1.99
CA ALA A 78 9.00 31.94 1.93
C ALA A 78 9.67 32.51 3.18
N VAL A 79 10.74 31.87 3.62
CA VAL A 79 11.64 32.34 4.67
C VAL A 79 13.08 32.21 4.21
N GLU A 80 13.95 33.16 4.59
CA GLU A 80 15.39 33.08 4.38
C GLU A 80 16.13 33.53 5.64
N LEU A 81 17.16 32.79 6.03
CA LEU A 81 18.09 33.17 7.10
C LEU A 81 19.37 33.75 6.47
N LEU A 82 19.73 34.93 6.90
CA LEU A 82 20.93 35.64 6.45
C LEU A 82 22.17 35.26 7.30
N ASP A 83 23.35 35.57 6.81
CA ASP A 83 24.65 35.27 7.50
C ASP A 83 24.77 35.90 8.86
N ASN A 84 24.15 37.08 9.08
CA ASN A 84 24.12 37.78 10.37
C ASN A 84 23.06 37.20 11.34
N GLY A 85 22.32 36.19 10.92
CA GLY A 85 21.25 35.56 11.69
C GLY A 85 19.89 36.23 11.55
N ASP A 86 19.75 37.28 10.74
CA ASP A 86 18.48 37.93 10.49
C ASP A 86 17.55 37.03 9.69
N LEU A 87 16.25 37.13 9.99
CA LEU A 87 15.20 36.36 9.31
C LEU A 87 14.42 37.28 8.36
N LEU A 88 14.32 36.87 7.09
CA LEU A 88 13.39 37.44 6.15
C LEU A 88 12.16 36.51 6.00
N ALA A 89 10.95 37.09 5.94
CA ALA A 89 9.73 36.33 5.72
C ALA A 89 8.81 37.03 4.74
N ALA A 90 8.25 36.26 3.80
CA ALA A 90 7.31 36.74 2.78
C ALA A 90 5.93 36.14 2.99
N SER A 91 4.87 36.97 2.98
CA SER A 91 3.52 36.55 3.30
C SER A 91 2.47 36.92 2.25
N ASP A 92 1.42 36.10 2.19
CA ASP A 92 0.20 36.39 1.41
C ASP A 92 -0.57 37.62 1.91
N ASP A 93 -0.21 38.18 3.06
CA ASP A 93 -0.76 39.45 3.56
C ASP A 93 -0.20 40.68 2.86
N ARG A 94 0.57 40.49 1.78
CA ARG A 94 1.18 41.52 0.91
C ARG A 94 2.44 42.14 1.48
N LYS A 95 3.01 41.57 2.56
CA LYS A 95 4.14 42.17 3.26
C LYS A 95 5.37 41.26 3.19
N LEU A 96 6.53 41.91 3.21
CA LEU A 96 7.80 41.37 3.60
C LEU A 96 8.13 41.81 5.02
N TYR A 97 8.72 40.95 5.79
CA TYR A 97 9.13 41.17 7.15
C TYR A 97 10.62 40.88 7.30
N ALA A 98 11.33 41.68 8.07
CA ALA A 98 12.68 41.35 8.52
C ALA A 98 12.72 41.45 10.03
N TYR A 99 13.41 40.48 10.63
CA TYR A 99 13.62 40.39 12.06
C TYR A 99 15.11 40.15 12.31
N ASP A 100 15.61 40.67 13.43
CA ASP A 100 17.00 40.37 13.83
C ASP A 100 17.17 38.94 14.34
N ALA A 101 18.41 38.59 14.66
CA ALA A 101 18.76 37.25 15.16
C ALA A 101 18.09 36.85 16.49
N GLN A 102 17.44 37.80 17.18
CA GLN A 102 16.66 37.62 18.40
C GLN A 102 15.15 37.56 18.17
N GLY A 103 14.69 37.82 16.94
CA GLY A 103 13.28 37.86 16.54
C GLY A 103 12.61 39.22 16.71
N GLU A 104 13.39 40.30 16.97
CA GLU A 104 12.85 41.65 17.04
C GLU A 104 12.68 42.23 15.63
N PRO A 105 11.58 42.95 15.34
CA PRO A 105 11.32 43.47 14.01
C PRO A 105 12.30 44.56 13.60
N LEU A 106 12.96 44.38 12.46
CA LEU A 106 13.83 45.39 11.85
C LEU A 106 13.04 46.33 10.93
N TRP A 107 12.26 45.75 10.00
CA TRP A 107 11.40 46.49 9.11
C TRP A 107 10.25 45.63 8.59
N THR A 108 9.20 46.31 8.06
CA THR A 108 8.08 45.68 7.37
C THR A 108 7.75 46.50 6.13
N ALA A 109 7.74 45.85 4.96
CA ALA A 109 7.43 46.49 3.68
C ALA A 109 6.09 45.97 3.11
N ASP A 110 5.19 46.89 2.70
CA ASP A 110 3.93 46.54 2.02
C ASP A 110 4.09 46.64 0.50
N LEU A 111 4.17 45.49 -0.18
CA LEU A 111 4.31 45.39 -1.63
C LEU A 111 2.98 45.55 -2.39
N LYS A 112 1.88 45.89 -1.70
CA LYS A 112 0.52 46.10 -2.23
C LYS A 112 -0.15 44.89 -2.85
N ARG A 113 0.59 43.79 -3.06
CA ARG A 113 0.12 42.54 -3.66
C ARG A 113 0.68 41.34 -2.88
N GLN A 114 -0.02 40.17 -2.91
CA GLN A 114 0.44 38.97 -2.23
C GLN A 114 1.82 38.58 -2.71
N VAL A 115 2.73 38.32 -1.79
CA VAL A 115 4.08 37.84 -2.10
C VAL A 115 4.05 36.32 -2.23
N LYS A 116 4.33 35.82 -3.42
CA LYS A 116 4.24 34.39 -3.75
C LYS A 116 5.54 33.64 -3.54
N SER A 117 6.66 34.33 -3.75
CA SER A 117 8.00 33.79 -3.55
C SER A 117 8.96 34.92 -3.25
N MET A 118 9.95 34.66 -2.45
CA MET A 118 11.07 35.53 -2.15
C MET A 118 12.29 34.68 -1.94
N SER A 119 13.44 35.16 -2.36
CA SER A 119 14.73 34.60 -2.02
C SER A 119 15.78 35.70 -1.89
N ALA A 120 16.82 35.44 -1.12
CA ALA A 120 17.89 36.38 -0.86
C ALA A 120 19.25 35.70 -0.98
N SER A 121 20.31 36.48 -1.30
CA SER A 121 21.70 36.04 -1.08
C SER A 121 21.98 35.89 0.41
N THR A 122 22.98 35.08 0.76
CA THR A 122 23.29 34.79 2.16
C THR A 122 23.67 36.04 2.97
N ASP A 123 24.28 37.01 2.33
CA ASP A 123 24.63 38.34 2.93
C ASP A 123 23.50 39.35 2.91
N GLY A 124 22.35 39.04 2.30
CA GLY A 124 21.20 39.93 2.14
C GLY A 124 21.41 41.11 1.18
N SER A 125 22.51 41.10 0.37
CA SER A 125 22.78 42.17 -0.59
C SER A 125 21.84 42.15 -1.79
N VAL A 126 21.37 40.98 -2.20
CA VAL A 126 20.41 40.76 -3.27
C VAL A 126 19.17 40.10 -2.70
N ILE A 127 18.04 40.75 -2.70
CA ILE A 127 16.74 40.22 -2.31
C ILE A 127 15.79 40.39 -3.49
N ALA A 128 15.19 39.26 -3.95
CA ALA A 128 14.24 39.27 -5.06
C ALA A 128 12.87 38.72 -4.62
N ALA A 129 11.79 39.35 -5.09
CA ALA A 129 10.43 38.97 -4.74
C ALA A 129 9.50 38.89 -5.95
N VAL A 130 8.67 37.85 -5.97
CA VAL A 130 7.58 37.64 -6.93
C VAL A 130 6.26 37.93 -6.24
N VAL A 131 5.49 38.85 -6.79
CA VAL A 131 4.16 39.23 -6.28
C VAL A 131 3.06 38.82 -7.26
N GLN A 132 1.89 38.53 -6.71
CA GLN A 132 0.74 38.01 -7.48
C GLN A 132 0.31 39.00 -8.58
N ARG A 133 0.10 38.48 -9.80
CA ARG A 133 -0.37 39.20 -10.97
C ARG A 133 0.53 40.39 -11.33
N ASN A 134 1.82 40.26 -11.10
CA ASN A 134 2.84 41.20 -11.59
C ASN A 134 3.76 40.44 -12.59
N ASN A 135 4.16 41.12 -13.64
CA ASN A 135 5.08 40.58 -14.64
C ASN A 135 6.50 41.11 -14.46
N ASP A 136 6.72 41.91 -13.42
CA ASP A 136 8.02 42.48 -13.06
C ASP A 136 8.57 41.79 -11.81
N LEU A 137 9.81 41.38 -11.86
CA LEU A 137 10.57 40.90 -10.72
C LEU A 137 10.99 42.08 -9.87
N LEU A 138 10.69 42.07 -8.58
CA LEU A 138 11.04 43.15 -7.66
C LEU A 138 12.37 42.83 -6.98
N PHE A 139 13.30 43.78 -7.00
CA PHE A 139 14.50 43.81 -6.16
C PHE A 139 14.23 44.70 -4.94
N ILE A 140 14.56 44.20 -3.77
CA ILE A 140 14.23 44.82 -2.47
C ILE A 140 15.53 45.28 -1.81
N ASP A 141 15.51 46.45 -1.23
CA ASP A 141 16.59 46.96 -0.38
C ASP A 141 16.57 46.23 0.98
N GLY A 142 17.64 45.53 1.30
CA GLY A 142 17.71 44.70 2.52
C GLY A 142 17.68 45.50 3.83
N ARG A 143 17.95 46.82 3.81
CA ARG A 143 17.95 47.69 4.99
C ARG A 143 16.62 48.33 5.28
N THR A 144 15.86 48.64 4.22
CA THR A 144 14.59 49.40 4.34
C THR A 144 13.37 48.55 4.01
N GLY A 145 13.57 47.42 3.28
CA GLY A 145 12.49 46.60 2.74
C GLY A 145 11.76 47.23 1.53
N GLU A 146 12.16 48.41 1.06
CA GLU A 146 11.51 49.07 -0.07
C GLU A 146 12.00 48.49 -1.41
N PRO A 147 11.16 48.47 -2.46
CA PRO A 147 11.60 48.07 -3.81
C PRO A 147 12.68 49.03 -4.33
N ARG A 148 13.89 48.49 -4.58
CA ARG A 148 15.04 49.21 -5.16
C ARG A 148 14.96 49.30 -6.67
N GLY A 149 14.28 48.33 -7.30
CA GLY A 149 14.10 48.24 -8.74
C GLY A 149 13.12 47.14 -9.15
N ALA A 150 12.71 47.19 -10.41
CA ALA A 150 11.82 46.19 -10.98
C ALA A 150 12.32 45.79 -12.38
N VAL A 151 12.43 44.50 -12.68
CA VAL A 151 12.87 43.96 -13.98
C VAL A 151 11.67 43.32 -14.69
N PRO A 152 11.29 43.81 -15.90
CA PRO A 152 10.18 43.27 -16.64
C PRO A 152 10.55 41.87 -17.22
N ILE A 153 9.87 40.83 -16.73
CA ILE A 153 9.99 39.46 -17.26
C ILE A 153 8.99 39.20 -18.40
N GLY A 154 7.91 40.00 -18.45
CA GLY A 154 6.92 39.96 -19.52
C GLY A 154 5.86 38.89 -19.39
N THR A 155 5.94 38.04 -18.37
CA THR A 155 5.01 36.93 -18.11
C THR A 155 4.77 36.76 -16.61
N THR A 156 3.70 36.07 -16.22
CA THR A 156 3.41 35.79 -14.82
C THR A 156 4.45 34.82 -14.25
N MET A 157 5.14 35.29 -13.23
CA MET A 157 6.14 34.52 -12.50
C MET A 157 5.47 33.66 -11.41
N LYS A 158 6.10 32.54 -11.07
CA LYS A 158 5.64 31.64 -10.02
C LYS A 158 6.57 31.66 -8.81
N ASN A 159 7.86 31.52 -9.05
CA ASN A 159 8.88 31.45 -8.01
C ASN A 159 10.16 32.17 -8.44
N VAL A 160 10.97 32.52 -7.44
CA VAL A 160 12.30 33.10 -7.63
C VAL A 160 13.26 32.42 -6.66
N LYS A 161 14.50 32.24 -7.10
CA LYS A 161 15.65 31.81 -6.27
C LYS A 161 16.87 32.67 -6.59
N VAL A 162 17.56 33.08 -5.54
CA VAL A 162 18.83 33.82 -5.60
C VAL A 162 19.93 32.88 -5.16
N SER A 163 21.05 32.85 -5.87
CA SER A 163 22.22 32.07 -5.45
C SER A 163 22.82 32.61 -4.15
N GLY A 164 23.53 31.76 -3.40
CA GLY A 164 24.11 32.16 -2.10
C GLY A 164 25.00 33.41 -2.19
N SER A 165 25.81 33.51 -3.23
CA SER A 165 26.67 34.68 -3.52
C SER A 165 25.91 35.92 -4.05
N GLY A 166 24.63 35.79 -4.40
CA GLY A 166 23.87 36.87 -5.06
C GLY A 166 24.23 37.10 -6.53
N ASN A 167 25.14 36.35 -7.13
CA ASN A 167 25.56 36.55 -8.51
C ASN A 167 24.47 36.17 -9.52
N TRP A 168 23.56 35.25 -9.14
CA TRP A 168 22.51 34.76 -10.02
C TRP A 168 21.13 34.82 -9.40
N VAL A 169 20.14 35.15 -10.23
CA VAL A 169 18.71 35.16 -9.87
C VAL A 169 17.96 34.34 -10.91
N LEU A 170 17.35 33.23 -10.48
CA LEU A 170 16.53 32.37 -11.34
C LEU A 170 15.04 32.65 -11.09
N VAL A 171 14.29 32.83 -12.17
CA VAL A 171 12.85 33.07 -12.13
C VAL A 171 12.12 32.02 -12.93
N GLY A 172 11.18 31.32 -12.32
CA GLY A 172 10.28 30.38 -12.97
C GLY A 172 8.95 31.02 -13.34
N SER A 173 8.54 30.89 -14.60
CA SER A 173 7.31 31.45 -15.12
C SER A 173 6.22 30.41 -15.38
N THR A 174 4.96 30.86 -15.43
CA THR A 174 3.80 29.98 -15.69
C THR A 174 3.71 29.50 -17.15
N ASP A 175 4.43 30.17 -18.06
CA ASP A 175 4.52 29.85 -19.49
C ASP A 175 5.60 28.79 -19.83
N GLN A 176 6.13 28.10 -18.81
CA GLN A 176 7.16 27.06 -18.91
C GLN A 176 8.58 27.58 -19.23
N TYR A 177 8.79 28.91 -19.23
CA TYR A 177 10.13 29.49 -19.38
C TYR A 177 10.72 29.84 -18.02
N ALA A 178 12.02 29.61 -17.91
CA ALA A 178 12.86 30.15 -16.85
C ALA A 178 13.74 31.28 -17.39
N HIS A 179 13.98 32.28 -16.55
CA HIS A 179 14.85 33.41 -16.84
C HIS A 179 15.97 33.42 -15.80
N LEU A 180 17.22 33.34 -16.26
CA LEU A 180 18.40 33.48 -15.44
C LEU A 180 18.93 34.92 -15.59
N LEU A 181 19.04 35.63 -14.49
CA LEU A 181 19.52 36.98 -14.42
C LEU A 181 20.82 37.03 -13.62
N ASP A 182 21.63 38.04 -13.84
CA ASP A 182 22.74 38.39 -12.94
C ASP A 182 22.23 39.10 -11.67
N GLY A 183 23.11 39.35 -10.68
CA GLY A 183 22.75 40.03 -9.42
C GLY A 183 22.36 41.49 -9.59
N GLU A 184 22.63 42.10 -10.74
CA GLU A 184 22.22 43.46 -11.12
C GLU A 184 20.82 43.51 -11.77
N GLY A 185 20.26 42.32 -12.13
CA GLY A 185 18.95 42.16 -12.75
C GLY A 185 18.96 42.12 -14.28
N ASN A 186 20.11 41.98 -14.93
CA ASN A 186 20.18 41.80 -16.38
C ASN A 186 19.87 40.35 -16.75
N ILE A 187 18.98 40.13 -17.73
CA ILE A 187 18.63 38.77 -18.20
C ILE A 187 19.81 38.19 -19.01
N VAL A 188 20.44 37.16 -18.49
CA VAL A 188 21.56 36.47 -19.11
C VAL A 188 21.10 35.34 -20.03
N ALA A 189 20.09 34.58 -19.58
CA ALA A 189 19.56 33.48 -20.38
C ALA A 189 18.02 33.32 -20.16
N LYS A 190 17.34 32.90 -21.25
CA LYS A 190 15.96 32.45 -21.22
C LYS A 190 15.87 31.08 -21.85
N PHE A 191 15.32 30.11 -21.12
CA PHE A 191 15.23 28.72 -21.60
C PHE A 191 13.91 28.06 -21.19
N GLY A 192 13.44 27.12 -22.01
CA GLY A 192 12.18 26.43 -21.80
C GLY A 192 12.37 25.11 -21.07
N ALA A 193 11.56 24.87 -20.05
CA ALA A 193 11.40 23.56 -19.45
C ALA A 193 10.38 22.72 -20.25
N LYS A 194 10.47 21.39 -20.17
CA LYS A 194 9.54 20.48 -20.88
C LYS A 194 8.11 20.55 -20.35
N GLY A 195 7.94 20.96 -19.10
CA GLY A 195 6.65 21.02 -18.44
C GLY A 195 6.44 22.31 -17.61
N GLN A 196 5.27 22.47 -17.05
CA GLN A 196 4.98 23.62 -16.17
C GLN A 196 5.90 23.60 -14.95
N ILE A 197 6.61 24.71 -14.72
CA ILE A 197 7.57 24.88 -13.62
C ILE A 197 6.83 24.87 -12.27
N GLN A 198 7.34 24.08 -11.32
CA GLN A 198 6.82 23.96 -9.97
C GLN A 198 7.82 24.43 -8.92
N ALA A 199 9.08 24.02 -9.05
CA ALA A 199 10.18 24.30 -8.14
C ALA A 199 11.42 24.72 -8.93
N ILE A 200 12.26 25.55 -8.33
CA ILE A 200 13.51 26.01 -8.94
C ILE A 200 14.59 26.20 -7.88
N ASP A 201 15.83 26.00 -8.25
CA ASP A 201 16.99 26.43 -7.46
C ASP A 201 18.19 26.72 -8.39
N VAL A 202 19.17 27.51 -7.91
CA VAL A 202 20.33 27.94 -8.70
C VAL A 202 21.59 27.98 -7.84
N THR A 203 22.70 27.47 -8.39
CA THR A 203 24.02 27.48 -7.76
C THR A 203 24.76 28.80 -8.02
N ASP A 204 25.87 29.03 -7.27
CA ASP A 204 26.76 30.16 -7.49
C ASP A 204 27.48 30.15 -8.83
N ASP A 205 27.57 29.00 -9.50
CA ASP A 205 28.07 28.83 -10.86
C ASP A 205 27.00 29.03 -11.95
N GLY A 206 25.75 29.38 -11.57
CA GLY A 206 24.63 29.60 -12.49
C GLY A 206 23.95 28.32 -13.00
N ILE A 207 24.29 27.15 -12.46
CA ILE A 207 23.59 25.91 -12.79
C ILE A 207 22.21 25.96 -12.18
N SER A 208 21.18 25.72 -12.98
CA SER A 208 19.78 25.81 -12.58
C SER A 208 19.13 24.43 -12.51
N ALA A 209 18.36 24.16 -11.45
CA ALA A 209 17.49 22.99 -11.31
C ALA A 209 16.03 23.44 -11.43
N ILE A 210 15.25 22.77 -12.28
CA ILE A 210 13.85 23.08 -12.52
C ILE A 210 13.00 21.85 -12.37
N GLY A 211 12.16 21.82 -11.32
CA GLY A 211 11.14 20.82 -11.11
C GLY A 211 9.89 21.09 -11.92
N THR A 212 9.41 20.13 -12.70
CA THR A 212 8.25 20.29 -13.58
C THR A 212 7.08 19.41 -13.19
N LYS A 213 5.86 19.77 -13.63
CA LYS A 213 4.66 18.93 -13.46
C LYS A 213 4.74 17.55 -14.15
N LEU A 214 5.76 17.32 -14.98
CA LEU A 214 5.96 16.01 -15.60
C LEU A 214 6.69 15.00 -14.70
N GLY A 215 7.00 15.37 -13.45
CA GLY A 215 7.75 14.52 -12.52
C GLY A 215 9.24 14.44 -12.91
N GLU A 216 9.80 15.53 -13.40
CA GLU A 216 11.22 15.64 -13.75
C GLU A 216 11.84 16.86 -13.07
N VAL A 217 13.10 16.72 -12.65
CA VAL A 217 14.00 17.80 -12.28
C VAL A 217 14.99 17.95 -13.42
N GLU A 218 14.85 19.02 -14.19
CA GLU A 218 15.71 19.33 -15.33
C GLU A 218 16.85 20.24 -14.90
N LEU A 219 18.07 19.94 -15.35
CA LEU A 219 19.28 20.72 -15.04
C LEU A 219 19.76 21.48 -16.27
N PHE A 220 20.08 22.75 -16.08
CA PHE A 220 20.55 23.66 -17.11
C PHE A 220 21.89 24.29 -16.70
N ASP A 221 22.77 24.51 -17.64
CA ASP A 221 23.98 25.30 -17.41
C ASP A 221 23.67 26.82 -17.39
N ALA A 222 24.67 27.64 -17.05
CA ALA A 222 24.51 29.11 -16.98
C ALA A 222 24.13 29.74 -18.33
N GLY A 223 24.33 29.05 -19.44
CA GLY A 223 23.88 29.47 -20.76
C GLY A 223 22.45 29.09 -21.11
N GLY A 224 21.75 28.38 -20.19
CA GLY A 224 20.37 27.90 -20.39
C GLY A 224 20.27 26.64 -21.25
N LYS A 225 21.38 25.91 -21.46
CA LYS A 225 21.36 24.62 -22.17
C LYS A 225 21.02 23.49 -21.19
N ALA A 226 20.05 22.66 -21.56
CA ALA A 226 19.71 21.47 -20.77
C ALA A 226 20.87 20.46 -20.76
N VAL A 227 21.34 20.05 -19.60
CA VAL A 227 22.49 19.16 -19.41
C VAL A 227 22.03 17.77 -18.98
N HIS A 228 21.18 17.69 -17.98
CA HIS A 228 20.70 16.46 -17.37
C HIS A 228 19.22 16.56 -16.95
N ALA A 229 18.61 15.41 -16.64
CA ALA A 229 17.28 15.35 -16.04
C ALA A 229 17.18 14.17 -15.08
N ALA A 230 16.57 14.40 -13.92
CA ALA A 230 16.27 13.38 -12.92
C ALA A 230 14.75 13.14 -12.85
N LYS A 231 14.34 11.89 -12.56
CA LYS A 231 12.92 11.54 -12.45
C LYS A 231 12.49 11.38 -11.00
N THR A 232 11.36 11.98 -10.69
CA THR A 232 10.60 11.81 -9.46
C THR A 232 9.36 10.95 -9.72
N ARG A 233 8.64 10.54 -8.69
CA ARG A 233 7.41 9.70 -8.84
C ARG A 233 6.18 10.54 -9.12
N ASP A 234 6.17 11.77 -8.61
CA ASP A 234 5.14 12.79 -8.85
C ASP A 234 5.84 14.13 -9.11
N TYR A 235 5.10 15.21 -9.37
CA TYR A 235 5.75 16.48 -9.65
C TYR A 235 6.47 17.06 -8.41
N PRO A 236 7.71 17.54 -8.60
CA PRO A 236 8.47 18.17 -7.54
C PRO A 236 7.74 19.41 -6.99
N THR A 237 7.63 19.45 -5.67
CA THR A 237 7.09 20.61 -4.93
C THR A 237 8.18 21.59 -4.56
N ASP A 238 9.40 21.07 -4.32
CA ASP A 238 10.59 21.86 -4.04
C ASP A 238 11.86 21.13 -4.50
N VAL A 239 12.91 21.89 -4.81
CA VAL A 239 14.26 21.41 -5.16
C VAL A 239 15.29 22.31 -4.49
N ALA A 240 16.41 21.73 -4.06
CA ALA A 240 17.53 22.47 -3.46
C ALA A 240 18.87 21.85 -3.86
N PHE A 241 19.85 22.71 -4.17
CA PHE A 241 21.25 22.30 -4.32
C PHE A 241 21.95 22.26 -2.95
N SER A 242 22.91 21.35 -2.80
CA SER A 242 23.94 21.53 -1.77
C SER A 242 24.83 22.73 -2.10
N ALA A 243 25.44 23.36 -1.10
CA ALA A 243 26.27 24.54 -1.31
C ALA A 243 27.44 24.33 -2.30
N ASP A 244 27.95 23.10 -2.43
CA ASP A 244 29.00 22.73 -3.40
C ASP A 244 28.43 22.42 -4.81
N GLY A 245 27.12 22.51 -5.01
CA GLY A 245 26.43 22.22 -6.27
C GLY A 245 26.47 20.76 -6.74
N ARG A 246 27.02 19.84 -5.93
CA ARG A 246 27.25 18.43 -6.33
C ARG A 246 26.07 17.52 -6.07
N THR A 247 25.19 17.93 -5.19
CA THR A 247 24.04 17.15 -4.74
C THR A 247 22.78 17.95 -4.89
N ILE A 248 21.69 17.30 -5.27
CA ILE A 248 20.38 17.92 -5.47
C ILE A 248 19.38 17.15 -4.62
N ALA A 249 18.64 17.85 -3.79
CA ALA A 249 17.47 17.31 -3.12
C ALA A 249 16.19 17.68 -3.85
N ALA A 250 15.17 16.85 -3.77
CA ALA A 250 13.83 17.18 -4.22
C ALA A 250 12.79 16.57 -3.28
N ALA A 251 11.67 17.29 -3.10
CA ALA A 251 10.44 16.78 -2.52
C ALA A 251 9.38 16.67 -3.60
N ASP A 252 8.48 15.67 -3.53
CA ASP A 252 7.34 15.56 -4.45
C ASP A 252 5.98 15.53 -3.73
N LEU A 253 4.91 15.74 -4.49
CA LEU A 253 3.55 15.79 -3.96
C LEU A 253 3.08 14.43 -3.38
N SER A 254 3.63 13.31 -3.84
CA SER A 254 3.30 11.98 -3.32
C SER A 254 4.03 11.63 -2.02
N GLY A 255 4.83 12.56 -1.47
CA GLY A 255 5.53 12.43 -0.20
C GLY A 255 6.87 11.72 -0.28
N TYR A 256 7.46 11.67 -1.46
CA TYR A 256 8.83 11.19 -1.61
C TYR A 256 9.84 12.33 -1.51
N PHE A 257 10.98 12.01 -0.91
CA PHE A 257 12.18 12.84 -0.87
C PHE A 257 13.30 12.11 -1.58
N TYR A 258 14.11 12.86 -2.31
CA TYR A 258 15.14 12.35 -3.19
C TYR A 258 16.47 13.05 -2.96
N ILE A 259 17.56 12.32 -3.19
CA ILE A 259 18.90 12.88 -3.35
C ILE A 259 19.44 12.39 -4.71
N PHE A 260 19.85 13.33 -5.55
CA PHE A 260 20.50 13.08 -6.83
C PHE A 260 21.93 13.61 -6.80
N ASP A 261 22.82 13.07 -7.63
CA ASP A 261 24.11 13.70 -7.91
C ASP A 261 23.95 14.84 -8.94
N GLY A 262 25.00 15.65 -9.14
CA GLY A 262 25.01 16.77 -10.08
C GLY A 262 24.74 16.39 -11.55
N ASN A 263 24.74 15.10 -11.89
CA ASN A 263 24.38 14.58 -13.20
C ASN A 263 22.93 14.08 -13.27
N GLY A 264 22.14 14.30 -12.23
CA GLY A 264 20.74 13.84 -12.15
C GLY A 264 20.57 12.36 -11.85
N LYS A 265 21.64 11.63 -11.51
CA LYS A 265 21.54 10.23 -11.12
C LYS A 265 21.01 10.13 -9.68
N LYS A 266 19.94 9.36 -9.50
CA LYS A 266 19.36 9.13 -8.18
C LYS A 266 20.30 8.33 -7.27
N LEU A 267 20.67 8.93 -6.16
CA LEU A 267 21.51 8.33 -5.11
C LEU A 267 20.66 7.70 -4.01
N TRP A 268 19.52 8.31 -3.71
CA TRP A 268 18.62 7.84 -2.66
C TRP A 268 17.20 8.36 -2.86
N GLU A 269 16.21 7.62 -2.38
CA GLU A 269 14.81 8.05 -2.24
C GLU A 269 14.18 7.44 -1.00
N THR A 270 13.26 8.16 -0.38
CA THR A 270 12.41 7.65 0.71
C THR A 270 11.03 8.26 0.63
N LYS A 271 10.02 7.55 1.17
CA LYS A 271 8.67 8.09 1.36
C LYS A 271 8.46 8.42 2.84
N ALA A 272 8.04 9.65 3.12
CA ALA A 272 7.79 10.11 4.49
C ALA A 272 6.31 10.18 4.89
N GLY A 273 5.43 9.66 4.06
CA GLY A 273 3.97 9.58 4.32
C GLY A 273 3.17 10.63 3.55
N ASN A 274 3.03 11.83 4.07
CA ASN A 274 2.27 12.92 3.45
C ASN A 274 3.09 13.68 2.40
N ALA A 275 2.46 14.63 1.67
CA ALA A 275 3.13 15.37 0.61
C ALA A 275 4.40 16.08 1.13
N GLY A 276 5.50 15.92 0.41
CA GLY A 276 6.71 16.71 0.63
C GLY A 276 6.47 18.15 0.19
N ARG A 277 6.98 19.13 0.94
CA ARG A 277 6.70 20.55 0.67
C ARG A 277 7.94 21.38 0.46
N ALA A 278 8.95 21.19 1.29
CA ALA A 278 10.17 21.99 1.26
C ALA A 278 11.38 21.11 1.56
N VAL A 279 12.52 21.44 0.97
CA VAL A 279 13.82 20.81 1.22
C VAL A 279 14.91 21.88 1.32
N ALA A 280 15.86 21.67 2.23
CA ALA A 280 17.06 22.50 2.32
C ALA A 280 18.24 21.68 2.80
N PHE A 281 19.44 21.95 2.30
CA PHE A 281 20.68 21.42 2.84
C PHE A 281 21.24 22.32 3.93
N ASP A 282 22.01 21.73 4.85
CA ASP A 282 22.92 22.50 5.67
C ASP A 282 24.07 23.06 4.82
N PRO A 283 24.82 24.06 5.29
CA PRO A 283 25.89 24.69 4.52
C PRO A 283 27.02 23.73 4.12
N GLU A 284 27.19 22.64 4.85
CA GLU A 284 28.20 21.62 4.55
C GLU A 284 27.69 20.53 3.57
N GLY A 285 26.40 20.53 3.21
CA GLY A 285 25.77 19.54 2.36
C GLY A 285 25.68 18.15 2.99
N LYS A 286 25.89 18.05 4.33
CA LYS A 286 25.88 16.79 5.07
C LYS A 286 24.51 16.40 5.59
N THR A 287 23.67 17.40 5.87
CA THR A 287 22.33 17.23 6.41
C THR A 287 21.29 17.76 5.44
N LEU A 288 20.24 16.97 5.20
CA LEU A 288 19.07 17.37 4.44
C LEU A 288 17.88 17.54 5.38
N TYR A 289 17.32 18.74 5.42
CA TYR A 289 16.08 19.07 6.10
C TYR A 289 14.92 18.94 5.11
N ALA A 290 13.81 18.35 5.55
CA ALA A 290 12.65 18.11 4.71
C ALA A 290 11.35 18.32 5.46
N GLY A 291 10.48 19.18 4.93
CA GLY A 291 9.19 19.53 5.50
C GLY A 291 8.03 18.87 4.76
N THR A 292 6.99 18.53 5.50
CA THR A 292 5.77 17.90 4.98
C THR A 292 4.54 18.79 5.17
N ASP A 293 3.44 18.45 4.49
CA ASP A 293 2.17 19.18 4.58
C ASP A 293 1.41 18.96 5.91
N ASP A 294 1.81 17.96 6.69
CA ASP A 294 1.31 17.71 8.06
C ASP A 294 2.21 18.32 9.15
N GLY A 295 3.12 19.21 8.78
CA GLY A 295 3.96 19.97 9.71
C GLY A 295 5.13 19.19 10.29
N ARG A 296 5.49 18.02 9.75
CA ARG A 296 6.65 17.27 10.21
C ARG A 296 7.94 17.76 9.57
N MET A 297 8.97 17.88 10.39
CA MET A 297 10.35 18.10 9.97
C MET A 297 11.14 16.82 10.06
N LEU A 298 11.71 16.39 8.95
CA LEU A 298 12.54 15.20 8.82
C LEU A 298 13.97 15.65 8.57
N VAL A 299 14.91 14.94 9.17
CA VAL A 299 16.34 15.21 8.99
C VAL A 299 17.05 13.95 8.56
N PHE A 300 17.87 14.09 7.54
CA PHE A 300 18.61 13.00 6.95
C PHE A 300 20.10 13.32 6.92
N ASP A 301 20.93 12.45 7.47
CA ASP A 301 22.37 12.47 7.23
C ASP A 301 22.63 11.95 5.80
N VAL A 302 23.08 12.83 4.92
CA VAL A 302 23.24 12.58 3.47
C VAL A 302 24.22 11.44 3.22
N GLY A 303 25.33 11.41 3.97
CA GLY A 303 26.35 10.37 3.83
C GLY A 303 25.81 8.99 4.20
N SER A 304 25.12 8.89 5.31
CA SER A 304 24.59 7.62 5.83
C SER A 304 23.45 7.09 4.95
N VAL A 305 22.53 7.95 4.48
CA VAL A 305 21.42 7.49 3.63
C VAL A 305 21.89 7.04 2.24
N ILE A 306 22.92 7.69 1.67
CA ILE A 306 23.53 7.28 0.41
C ILE A 306 24.29 5.95 0.60
N ALA A 307 25.04 5.80 1.69
CA ALA A 307 25.77 4.57 2.00
C ALA A 307 24.81 3.39 2.20
N ALA A 308 23.71 3.59 2.94
CA ALA A 308 22.65 2.60 3.12
C ALA A 308 22.02 2.19 1.80
N SER A 309 21.70 3.14 0.91
CA SER A 309 21.14 2.86 -0.41
C SER A 309 22.09 2.01 -1.28
N LYS A 310 23.41 2.30 -1.26
CA LYS A 310 24.41 1.50 -1.95
C LYS A 310 24.53 0.09 -1.36
N SER A 311 24.47 -0.03 -0.04
CA SER A 311 24.46 -1.31 0.69
C SER A 311 23.26 -2.16 0.29
N ASP A 312 22.06 -1.60 0.27
CA ASP A 312 20.84 -2.27 -0.13
C ASP A 312 20.91 -2.78 -1.59
N ALA A 313 21.44 -1.97 -2.49
CA ALA A 313 21.63 -2.37 -3.89
C ALA A 313 22.60 -3.55 -4.03
N ARG A 314 23.72 -3.55 -3.27
CA ARG A 314 24.69 -4.66 -3.23
C ARG A 314 24.06 -5.92 -2.64
N MET A 315 23.32 -5.78 -1.54
CA MET A 315 22.63 -6.91 -0.90
C MET A 315 21.58 -7.53 -1.83
N LYS A 316 20.78 -6.74 -2.52
CA LYS A 316 19.85 -7.23 -3.55
C LYS A 316 20.59 -8.06 -4.60
N THR A 317 21.71 -7.59 -5.10
CA THR A 317 22.53 -8.31 -6.11
C THR A 317 23.06 -9.63 -5.53
N ILE A 318 23.55 -9.64 -4.29
CA ILE A 318 24.04 -10.87 -3.62
C ILE A 318 22.89 -11.85 -3.39
N VAL A 319 21.73 -11.39 -2.92
CA VAL A 319 20.55 -12.23 -2.68
C VAL A 319 20.04 -12.86 -3.98
N TRP A 320 19.92 -12.08 -5.05
CA TRP A 320 19.51 -12.63 -6.36
C TRP A 320 20.57 -13.55 -6.96
N GLY A 321 21.86 -13.24 -6.81
CA GLY A 321 22.96 -14.09 -7.23
C GLY A 321 23.00 -15.43 -6.46
N SER A 322 22.83 -15.39 -5.15
CA SER A 322 22.78 -16.60 -4.32
C SER A 322 21.51 -17.43 -4.55
N ALA A 323 20.35 -16.78 -4.79
CA ALA A 323 19.13 -17.46 -5.18
C ALA A 323 19.26 -18.17 -6.54
N ALA A 324 19.92 -17.53 -7.51
CA ALA A 324 20.22 -18.14 -8.81
C ALA A 324 21.18 -19.34 -8.68
N LEU A 325 22.24 -19.23 -7.88
CA LEU A 325 23.18 -20.33 -7.60
C LEU A 325 22.50 -21.49 -6.87
N LEU A 326 21.63 -21.20 -5.90
CA LEU A 326 20.81 -22.22 -5.22
C LEU A 326 19.85 -22.90 -6.19
N GLY A 327 19.20 -22.15 -7.08
CA GLY A 327 18.35 -22.71 -8.14
C GLY A 327 19.11 -23.65 -9.07
N LEU A 328 20.33 -23.27 -9.48
CA LEU A 328 21.21 -24.11 -10.29
C LEU A 328 21.68 -25.37 -9.55
N ALA A 329 22.04 -25.25 -8.26
CA ALA A 329 22.43 -26.38 -7.42
C ALA A 329 21.27 -27.35 -7.19
N LEU A 330 20.04 -26.82 -6.98
CA LEU A 330 18.83 -27.63 -6.85
C LEU A 330 18.47 -28.34 -8.16
N ALA A 331 18.62 -27.67 -9.30
CA ALA A 331 18.43 -28.24 -10.62
C ALA A 331 19.47 -29.36 -10.91
N ALA A 332 20.74 -29.13 -10.57
CA ALA A 332 21.80 -30.13 -10.71
C ALA A 332 21.56 -31.33 -9.78
N PHE A 333 21.12 -31.08 -8.54
CA PHE A 333 20.75 -32.13 -7.59
C PHE A 333 19.55 -32.97 -8.08
N LEU A 334 18.49 -32.30 -8.56
CA LEU A 334 17.31 -32.94 -9.14
C LEU A 334 17.68 -33.78 -10.38
N LEU A 335 18.52 -33.26 -11.27
CA LEU A 335 19.03 -33.94 -12.42
C LEU A 335 19.86 -35.16 -12.01
N GLY A 336 20.73 -35.05 -11.00
CA GLY A 336 21.53 -36.16 -10.45
C GLY A 336 20.66 -37.21 -9.79
N TRP A 337 19.61 -36.81 -9.06
CA TRP A 337 18.64 -37.71 -8.42
C TRP A 337 17.78 -38.43 -9.46
N LEU A 338 17.31 -37.74 -10.52
CA LEU A 338 16.58 -38.33 -11.64
C LEU A 338 17.45 -39.30 -12.44
N ARG A 339 18.75 -39.00 -12.64
CA ARG A 339 19.74 -39.90 -13.22
C ARG A 339 19.89 -41.20 -12.43
N ARG A 340 20.05 -41.07 -11.09
CA ARG A 340 20.18 -42.26 -10.20
C ARG A 340 18.93 -43.14 -10.16
N ARG A 341 17.74 -42.61 -10.44
CA ARG A 341 16.47 -43.36 -10.47
C ARG A 341 16.06 -43.85 -11.87
N ASN A 342 16.93 -43.72 -12.87
CA ASN A 342 16.66 -44.15 -14.26
C ASN A 342 15.40 -43.50 -14.88
N LYS A 343 15.01 -42.30 -14.41
CA LYS A 343 13.84 -41.55 -14.88
C LYS A 343 14.15 -40.49 -15.95
N LEU A 344 15.34 -40.60 -16.58
CA LEU A 344 15.72 -39.72 -17.72
C LEU A 344 14.82 -39.92 -18.94
N GLY A 345 14.07 -41.03 -19.03
CA GLY A 345 13.03 -41.20 -20.03
C GLY A 345 11.99 -40.08 -20.07
N ILE A 346 11.63 -39.53 -18.89
CA ILE A 346 10.66 -38.42 -18.80
C ILE A 346 11.13 -37.18 -19.54
N PHE A 347 12.43 -36.84 -19.48
CA PHE A 347 12.97 -35.68 -20.20
C PHE A 347 12.94 -35.90 -21.72
N LYS A 348 13.18 -37.13 -22.17
CA LYS A 348 13.08 -37.46 -23.61
C LYS A 348 11.62 -37.36 -24.09
N GLU A 349 10.66 -37.78 -23.26
CA GLU A 349 9.22 -37.63 -23.54
C GLU A 349 8.79 -36.18 -23.53
N ILE A 350 9.22 -35.37 -22.54
CA ILE A 350 8.97 -33.93 -22.48
C ILE A 350 9.54 -33.24 -23.74
N TRP A 351 10.79 -33.56 -24.13
CA TRP A 351 11.39 -32.99 -25.32
C TRP A 351 10.69 -33.41 -26.60
N ARG A 352 10.19 -34.68 -26.67
CA ARG A 352 9.37 -35.15 -27.78
C ARG A 352 8.04 -34.39 -27.89
N SER A 353 7.49 -33.99 -26.74
CA SER A 353 6.23 -33.26 -26.63
C SER A 353 6.42 -31.74 -26.45
N LYS A 354 7.60 -31.20 -26.79
CA LYS A 354 7.97 -29.79 -26.51
C LYS A 354 6.98 -28.75 -27.00
N TRP A 355 6.31 -28.99 -28.11
CA TRP A 355 5.32 -28.07 -28.66
C TRP A 355 4.02 -28.04 -27.85
N ILE A 356 3.65 -29.14 -27.20
CA ILE A 356 2.53 -29.18 -26.26
C ILE A 356 2.87 -28.35 -25.02
N TYR A 357 4.07 -28.52 -24.46
CA TYR A 357 4.53 -27.73 -23.31
C TYR A 357 4.72 -26.26 -23.67
N ALA A 358 5.19 -25.93 -24.86
CA ALA A 358 5.28 -24.57 -25.36
C ALA A 358 3.88 -23.91 -25.48
N GLY A 359 2.88 -24.65 -25.94
CA GLY A 359 1.50 -24.20 -25.97
C GLY A 359 0.88 -23.96 -24.58
N LEU A 360 1.30 -24.76 -23.58
CA LEU A 360 0.86 -24.61 -22.19
C LEU A 360 1.67 -23.55 -21.41
N ALA A 361 2.86 -23.19 -21.88
CA ALA A 361 3.77 -22.27 -21.18
C ALA A 361 3.12 -20.91 -20.80
N PRO A 362 2.33 -20.25 -21.66
CA PRO A 362 1.64 -19.01 -21.29
C PRO A 362 0.73 -19.18 -20.08
N SER A 363 -0.03 -20.30 -20.01
CA SER A 363 -0.92 -20.59 -18.88
C SER A 363 -0.12 -20.84 -17.60
N PHE A 364 0.99 -21.58 -17.65
CA PHE A 364 1.86 -21.77 -16.50
C PHE A 364 2.50 -20.47 -16.02
N VAL A 365 2.94 -19.60 -16.95
CA VAL A 365 3.50 -18.28 -16.60
C VAL A 365 2.45 -17.44 -15.89
N LEU A 366 1.21 -17.39 -16.39
CA LEU A 366 0.12 -16.64 -15.77
C LEU A 366 -0.24 -17.20 -14.38
N ILE A 367 -0.35 -18.53 -14.25
CA ILE A 367 -0.60 -19.18 -12.95
C ILE A 367 0.52 -18.86 -11.97
N PHE A 368 1.78 -18.94 -12.41
CA PHE A 368 2.91 -18.61 -11.54
C PHE A 368 2.89 -17.14 -11.13
N ALA A 369 2.75 -16.22 -12.09
CA ALA A 369 2.80 -14.78 -11.85
C ALA A 369 1.64 -14.28 -10.97
N PHE A 370 0.42 -14.79 -11.16
CA PHE A 370 -0.77 -14.26 -10.50
C PHE A 370 -1.27 -15.11 -9.32
N LEU A 371 -0.84 -16.36 -9.20
CA LEU A 371 -1.26 -17.24 -8.10
C LEU A 371 -0.09 -17.58 -7.18
N TYR A 372 0.98 -18.17 -7.71
CA TYR A 372 2.10 -18.65 -6.87
C TYR A 372 2.99 -17.52 -6.36
N PHE A 373 3.34 -16.55 -7.21
CA PHE A 373 4.20 -15.44 -6.80
C PHE A 373 3.58 -14.60 -5.67
N PRO A 374 2.30 -14.18 -5.71
CA PRO A 374 1.66 -13.50 -4.57
C PRO A 374 1.61 -14.36 -3.30
N ALA A 375 1.38 -15.67 -3.42
CA ALA A 375 1.37 -16.58 -2.27
C ALA A 375 2.75 -16.66 -1.60
N PHE A 376 3.83 -16.82 -2.38
CA PHE A 376 5.21 -16.79 -1.85
C PHE A 376 5.59 -15.41 -1.30
N SER A 377 5.15 -14.34 -1.97
CA SER A 377 5.32 -12.97 -1.47
C SER A 377 4.63 -12.77 -0.12
N GLY A 378 3.42 -13.25 0.05
CA GLY A 378 2.71 -13.22 1.33
C GLY A 378 3.44 -13.99 2.43
N LEU A 379 3.93 -15.22 2.13
CA LEU A 379 4.76 -15.99 3.05
C LEU A 379 6.00 -15.22 3.50
N PHE A 380 6.71 -14.58 2.57
CA PHE A 380 7.89 -13.79 2.87
C PHE A 380 7.55 -12.56 3.71
N HIS A 381 6.56 -11.77 3.28
CA HIS A 381 6.20 -10.51 3.94
C HIS A 381 5.47 -10.70 5.27
N SER A 382 4.99 -11.89 5.61
CA SER A 382 4.44 -12.19 6.94
C SER A 382 5.45 -11.99 8.07
N LEU A 383 6.77 -12.08 7.76
CA LEU A 383 7.89 -11.86 8.68
C LEU A 383 8.36 -10.40 8.74
N TYR A 384 7.68 -9.51 8.01
CA TYR A 384 8.05 -8.11 7.89
C TYR A 384 6.93 -7.20 8.38
N GLN A 385 7.30 -6.07 8.96
CA GLN A 385 6.41 -4.91 9.01
C GLN A 385 6.39 -4.31 7.60
N TRP A 386 5.31 -4.55 6.88
CA TRP A 386 5.16 -4.13 5.49
C TRP A 386 3.89 -3.33 5.31
N GLN A 387 4.06 -2.09 4.80
CA GLN A 387 2.98 -1.16 4.48
C GLN A 387 3.17 -0.66 3.04
N PRO A 388 2.08 -0.41 2.29
CA PRO A 388 2.17 0.13 0.93
C PRO A 388 2.88 1.48 0.94
N GLY A 389 4.00 1.59 0.20
CA GLY A 389 4.80 2.81 0.13
C GLY A 389 5.58 3.17 1.39
N GLY A 390 5.46 2.40 2.48
CA GLY A 390 6.23 2.54 3.72
C GLY A 390 7.52 1.70 3.72
N ARG A 391 8.27 1.80 4.82
CA ARG A 391 9.46 0.98 5.04
C ARG A 391 9.07 -0.48 5.27
N THR A 392 9.82 -1.39 4.67
CA THR A 392 9.71 -2.82 4.92
C THR A 392 10.83 -3.23 5.86
N THR A 393 10.51 -3.48 7.14
CA THR A 393 11.48 -3.90 8.15
C THR A 393 11.24 -5.35 8.56
N PHE A 394 12.32 -6.12 8.70
CA PHE A 394 12.22 -7.49 9.18
C PHE A 394 11.96 -7.51 10.68
N ILE A 395 10.84 -8.12 11.10
CA ILE A 395 10.41 -8.23 12.50
C ILE A 395 10.25 -9.70 12.95
N GLY A 396 10.66 -10.66 12.12
CA GLY A 396 10.56 -12.08 12.45
C GLY A 396 9.13 -12.53 12.71
N LEU A 397 8.87 -13.08 13.89
CA LEU A 397 7.55 -13.63 14.25
C LEU A 397 6.62 -12.66 15.00
N ASP A 398 6.94 -11.37 15.07
CA ASP A 398 6.16 -10.43 15.87
C ASP A 398 4.73 -10.20 15.33
N ASN A 399 4.52 -10.28 14.01
CA ASN A 399 3.17 -10.30 13.44
C ASN A 399 2.34 -11.50 13.96
N PHE A 400 2.96 -12.67 14.09
CA PHE A 400 2.30 -13.87 14.61
C PHE A 400 2.05 -13.78 16.12
N LYS A 401 2.97 -13.18 16.89
CA LYS A 401 2.75 -12.90 18.33
C LYS A 401 1.60 -11.92 18.52
N ARG A 402 1.59 -10.82 17.74
CA ARG A 402 0.49 -9.85 17.74
C ARG A 402 -0.86 -10.52 17.44
N MET A 403 -0.92 -11.40 16.44
CA MET A 403 -2.13 -12.14 16.07
C MET A 403 -2.73 -12.94 17.25
N LEU A 404 -1.88 -13.56 18.09
CA LEU A 404 -2.33 -14.34 19.25
C LEU A 404 -2.95 -13.47 20.36
N HIS A 405 -2.65 -12.18 20.39
CA HIS A 405 -3.15 -11.23 21.38
C HIS A 405 -4.19 -10.24 20.78
N ASP A 406 -4.48 -10.35 19.48
CA ASP A 406 -5.47 -9.51 18.81
C ASP A 406 -6.90 -9.91 19.25
N PRO A 407 -7.67 -9.02 19.93
CA PRO A 407 -9.02 -9.34 20.39
C PRO A 407 -9.98 -9.73 19.27
N PHE A 408 -9.81 -9.14 18.07
CA PHE A 408 -10.64 -9.44 16.90
C PHE A 408 -10.37 -10.85 16.36
N VAL A 409 -9.12 -11.29 16.40
CA VAL A 409 -8.76 -12.65 15.99
C VAL A 409 -9.24 -13.67 17.01
N THR A 410 -9.00 -13.45 18.29
CA THR A 410 -9.38 -14.39 19.35
C THR A 410 -10.89 -14.58 19.43
N LYS A 411 -11.67 -13.50 19.39
CA LYS A 411 -13.14 -13.55 19.32
C LYS A 411 -13.61 -14.18 18.00
N GLY A 412 -12.96 -13.81 16.90
CA GLY A 412 -13.27 -14.32 15.57
C GLY A 412 -13.06 -15.83 15.41
N ILE A 413 -12.11 -16.43 16.14
CA ILE A 413 -11.91 -17.89 16.14
C ILE A 413 -13.14 -18.61 16.71
N GLY A 414 -13.73 -18.09 17.79
CA GLY A 414 -14.97 -18.66 18.34
C GLY A 414 -16.11 -18.69 17.33
N ASN A 415 -16.34 -17.56 16.65
CA ASN A 415 -17.35 -17.46 15.59
C ASN A 415 -17.02 -18.39 14.41
N LEU A 416 -15.74 -18.47 14.02
CA LEU A 416 -15.30 -19.35 12.94
C LEU A 416 -15.58 -20.83 13.23
N VAL A 417 -15.37 -21.30 14.48
CA VAL A 417 -15.69 -22.68 14.86
C VAL A 417 -17.18 -22.96 14.68
N ILE A 418 -18.06 -22.04 15.12
CA ILE A 418 -19.52 -22.17 14.93
C ILE A 418 -19.85 -22.21 13.43
N LEU A 419 -19.25 -21.33 12.64
CA LEU A 419 -19.45 -21.28 11.19
C LEU A 419 -18.94 -22.54 10.48
N ILE A 420 -17.83 -23.13 10.92
CA ILE A 420 -17.33 -24.41 10.38
C ILE A 420 -18.34 -25.54 10.63
N VAL A 421 -18.79 -25.70 11.86
CA VAL A 421 -19.74 -26.78 12.20
C VAL A 421 -21.05 -26.62 11.43
N THR A 422 -21.67 -25.43 11.52
CA THR A 422 -22.93 -25.14 10.84
C THR A 422 -22.80 -25.13 9.32
N GLY A 423 -21.70 -24.58 8.80
CA GLY A 423 -21.41 -24.53 7.38
C GLY A 423 -21.18 -25.93 6.77
N LEU A 424 -20.50 -26.83 7.46
CA LEU A 424 -20.38 -28.22 7.02
C LEU A 424 -21.73 -28.93 7.01
N ILE A 425 -22.57 -28.72 8.03
CA ILE A 425 -23.93 -29.26 8.05
C ILE A 425 -24.72 -28.78 6.82
N LYS A 426 -24.66 -27.46 6.54
CA LYS A 426 -25.31 -26.84 5.37
C LYS A 426 -24.79 -27.37 4.04
N THR A 427 -23.48 -27.62 3.97
CA THR A 427 -22.81 -28.09 2.74
C THR A 427 -23.11 -29.54 2.45
N LEU A 428 -23.33 -30.38 3.47
CA LEU A 428 -23.44 -31.82 3.27
C LEU A 428 -24.88 -32.33 3.33
N ILE A 429 -25.65 -31.95 4.37
CA ILE A 429 -26.93 -32.61 4.67
C ILE A 429 -28.04 -32.19 3.69
N PRO A 430 -28.39 -30.90 3.51
CA PRO A 430 -29.49 -30.52 2.61
C PRO A 430 -29.24 -30.92 1.15
N PRO A 431 -28.03 -30.74 0.55
CA PRO A 431 -27.79 -31.17 -0.80
C PRO A 431 -27.86 -32.70 -0.99
N LEU A 432 -27.40 -33.46 0.01
CA LEU A 432 -27.53 -34.94 0.00
C LEU A 432 -29.00 -35.38 0.01
N ILE A 433 -29.81 -34.80 0.90
CA ILE A 433 -31.25 -35.12 0.98
C ILE A 433 -31.92 -34.83 -0.36
N VAL A 434 -31.65 -33.64 -0.95
CA VAL A 434 -32.25 -33.27 -2.25
C VAL A 434 -31.74 -34.18 -3.37
N ALA A 435 -30.45 -34.54 -3.37
CA ALA A 435 -29.90 -35.48 -4.34
C ALA A 435 -30.56 -36.87 -4.26
N GLU A 436 -30.76 -37.39 -3.04
CA GLU A 436 -31.50 -38.64 -2.81
C GLU A 436 -32.96 -38.57 -3.29
N LEU A 437 -33.65 -37.47 -2.98
CA LEU A 437 -35.03 -37.26 -3.43
C LEU A 437 -35.10 -37.25 -4.99
N ILE A 438 -34.19 -36.54 -5.65
CA ILE A 438 -34.14 -36.49 -7.10
C ILE A 438 -33.80 -37.85 -7.71
N TYR A 439 -32.82 -38.58 -7.11
CA TYR A 439 -32.38 -39.88 -7.57
C TYR A 439 -33.53 -40.90 -7.55
N HIS A 440 -34.41 -40.87 -6.55
CA HIS A 440 -35.55 -41.77 -6.41
C HIS A 440 -36.78 -41.40 -7.20
N LEU A 441 -36.81 -40.26 -7.93
CA LEU A 441 -37.90 -39.91 -8.82
C LEU A 441 -38.04 -40.95 -9.96
N ARG A 442 -39.24 -41.49 -10.20
CA ARG A 442 -39.49 -42.44 -11.28
C ARG A 442 -39.31 -41.87 -12.69
N SER A 443 -39.55 -40.60 -12.86
CA SER A 443 -39.50 -39.94 -14.16
C SER A 443 -38.15 -39.26 -14.40
N LYS A 444 -37.42 -39.72 -15.42
CA LYS A 444 -36.16 -39.09 -15.85
C LYS A 444 -36.35 -37.63 -16.27
N LYS A 445 -37.52 -37.26 -16.82
CA LYS A 445 -37.85 -35.88 -17.16
C LYS A 445 -37.97 -35.00 -15.93
N LEU A 446 -38.57 -35.49 -14.85
CA LEU A 446 -38.63 -34.76 -13.56
C LEU A 446 -37.26 -34.65 -12.91
N GLN A 447 -36.43 -35.72 -12.92
CA GLN A 447 -35.06 -35.65 -12.46
C GLN A 447 -34.26 -34.56 -13.18
N TYR A 448 -34.37 -34.50 -14.51
CA TYR A 448 -33.74 -33.46 -15.33
C TYR A 448 -34.30 -32.07 -15.00
N GLY A 449 -35.60 -31.92 -14.92
CA GLY A 449 -36.27 -30.66 -14.61
C GLY A 449 -35.85 -30.07 -13.26
N PHE A 450 -35.84 -30.89 -12.18
CA PHE A 450 -35.38 -30.43 -10.86
C PHE A 450 -33.91 -30.03 -10.86
N ARG A 451 -33.02 -30.83 -11.46
CA ARG A 451 -31.60 -30.48 -11.56
C ARG A 451 -31.40 -29.16 -12.32
N THR A 452 -32.10 -28.97 -13.42
CA THR A 452 -32.03 -27.71 -14.18
C THR A 452 -32.57 -26.54 -13.39
N ALA A 453 -33.67 -26.70 -12.64
CA ALA A 453 -34.24 -25.67 -11.80
C ALA A 453 -33.28 -25.22 -10.68
N PHE A 454 -32.65 -26.19 -10.00
CA PHE A 454 -31.61 -25.86 -9.02
C PHE A 454 -30.41 -25.19 -9.66
N THR A 455 -29.93 -25.68 -10.83
CA THR A 455 -28.79 -25.07 -11.53
C THR A 455 -29.07 -23.63 -11.96
N ALA A 456 -30.31 -23.31 -12.33
CA ALA A 456 -30.70 -21.95 -12.67
C ALA A 456 -30.49 -20.93 -11.54
N SER A 457 -30.52 -21.38 -10.28
CA SER A 457 -30.23 -20.49 -9.13
C SER A 457 -28.79 -19.96 -9.10
N MET A 458 -27.82 -20.61 -9.79
CA MET A 458 -26.44 -20.12 -9.89
C MET A 458 -26.31 -18.82 -10.71
N VAL A 459 -27.31 -18.46 -11.49
CA VAL A 459 -27.31 -17.24 -12.31
C VAL A 459 -27.38 -15.97 -11.44
N ILE A 460 -27.89 -16.10 -10.21
CA ILE A 460 -28.01 -14.95 -9.30
C ILE A 460 -26.62 -14.60 -8.75
N PRO A 461 -26.12 -13.35 -8.96
CA PRO A 461 -24.88 -12.91 -8.39
C PRO A 461 -24.92 -13.01 -6.86
N SER A 462 -23.84 -13.54 -6.25
CA SER A 462 -23.78 -13.77 -4.79
C SER A 462 -24.06 -12.51 -3.96
N VAL A 463 -23.50 -11.37 -4.39
CA VAL A 463 -23.72 -10.08 -3.71
C VAL A 463 -25.20 -9.67 -3.75
N ALA A 464 -25.87 -9.83 -4.89
CA ALA A 464 -27.30 -9.54 -5.00
C ALA A 464 -28.12 -10.45 -4.05
N GLY A 465 -27.76 -11.73 -3.99
CA GLY A 465 -28.37 -12.66 -3.02
C GLY A 465 -28.22 -12.21 -1.58
N LEU A 466 -27.02 -11.77 -1.16
CA LEU A 466 -26.76 -11.27 0.17
C LEU A 466 -27.58 -10.02 0.50
N LEU A 467 -27.69 -9.08 -0.44
CA LEU A 467 -28.49 -7.85 -0.27
C LEU A 467 -29.99 -8.15 -0.17
N ILE A 468 -30.50 -9.16 -0.90
CA ILE A 468 -31.88 -9.63 -0.78
C ILE A 468 -32.11 -10.19 0.65
N TRP A 469 -31.18 -11.01 1.15
CA TRP A 469 -31.28 -11.54 2.51
C TRP A 469 -31.20 -10.45 3.58
N GLN A 470 -30.36 -9.42 3.40
CA GLN A 470 -30.29 -8.26 4.27
C GLN A 470 -31.65 -7.53 4.33
N ASN A 471 -32.35 -7.39 3.19
CA ASN A 471 -33.71 -6.85 3.16
C ASN A 471 -34.72 -7.75 3.86
N PHE A 472 -34.57 -9.08 3.78
CA PHE A 472 -35.46 -10.00 4.53
C PHE A 472 -35.35 -9.81 6.04
N TYR A 473 -34.16 -9.41 6.53
CA TYR A 473 -33.89 -9.14 7.96
C TYR A 473 -34.18 -7.69 8.38
N ASP A 474 -34.67 -6.82 7.49
CA ASP A 474 -35.02 -5.45 7.88
C ASP A 474 -36.01 -5.46 9.06
N PRO A 475 -35.75 -4.70 10.15
CA PRO A 475 -36.59 -4.73 11.35
C PRO A 475 -38.02 -4.31 11.12
N ASN A 476 -38.27 -3.41 10.17
CA ASN A 476 -39.59 -2.79 9.95
C ASN A 476 -40.33 -3.40 8.76
N LEU A 477 -39.64 -3.53 7.63
CA LEU A 477 -40.23 -3.95 6.35
C LEU A 477 -39.86 -5.39 5.95
N GLY A 478 -38.91 -6.02 6.67
CA GLY A 478 -38.38 -7.33 6.31
C GLY A 478 -39.42 -8.45 6.35
N LEU A 479 -39.27 -9.39 5.42
CA LEU A 479 -40.19 -10.53 5.27
C LEU A 479 -40.27 -11.38 6.55
N PHE A 480 -39.17 -11.60 7.25
CA PHE A 480 -39.16 -12.42 8.46
C PHE A 480 -40.02 -11.83 9.58
N ASN A 481 -39.88 -10.56 9.88
CA ASN A 481 -40.65 -9.90 10.91
C ASN A 481 -42.13 -9.77 10.51
N ASN A 482 -42.42 -9.51 9.25
CA ASN A 482 -43.79 -9.46 8.74
C ASN A 482 -44.45 -10.84 8.80
N PHE A 483 -43.75 -11.91 8.48
CA PHE A 483 -44.24 -13.28 8.62
C PHE A 483 -44.53 -13.63 10.09
N LEU A 484 -43.60 -13.31 11.00
CA LEU A 484 -43.81 -13.53 12.45
C LEU A 484 -45.05 -12.79 12.97
N ARG A 485 -45.25 -11.55 12.56
CA ARG A 485 -46.45 -10.77 12.90
C ARG A 485 -47.72 -11.41 12.34
N LEU A 486 -47.67 -11.91 11.09
CA LEU A 486 -48.82 -12.55 10.43
C LEU A 486 -49.29 -13.82 11.17
N ILE A 487 -48.34 -14.63 11.68
CA ILE A 487 -48.65 -15.87 12.39
C ILE A 487 -48.85 -15.68 13.90
N GLY A 488 -48.95 -14.44 14.41
CA GLY A 488 -49.20 -14.13 15.80
C GLY A 488 -47.96 -14.14 16.72
N LEU A 489 -46.75 -14.33 16.15
CA LEU A 489 -45.49 -14.33 16.92
C LEU A 489 -44.76 -12.96 16.83
N GLY A 490 -45.51 -11.87 16.81
CA GLY A 490 -44.97 -10.52 16.68
C GLY A 490 -44.00 -10.11 17.80
N SER A 491 -44.11 -10.73 18.99
CA SER A 491 -43.17 -10.54 20.11
C SER A 491 -41.74 -11.02 19.82
N TRP A 492 -41.56 -11.88 18.83
CA TRP A 492 -40.24 -12.38 18.38
C TRP A 492 -39.62 -11.50 17.31
N ALA A 493 -40.41 -10.58 16.74
CA ALA A 493 -39.92 -9.67 15.70
C ALA A 493 -38.94 -8.65 16.30
N HIS A 494 -37.70 -8.66 15.86
CA HIS A 494 -36.65 -7.75 16.32
C HIS A 494 -35.61 -7.49 15.22
N GLY A 495 -34.55 -6.75 15.53
CA GLY A 495 -33.46 -6.45 14.61
C GLY A 495 -32.44 -7.57 14.56
N TRP A 496 -32.71 -8.64 13.79
CA TRP A 496 -31.91 -9.86 13.70
C TRP A 496 -30.41 -9.64 13.50
N LEU A 497 -30.04 -8.68 12.64
CA LEU A 497 -28.65 -8.34 12.33
C LEU A 497 -28.08 -7.27 13.27
N GLY A 498 -28.94 -6.58 14.04
CA GLY A 498 -28.57 -5.53 14.98
C GLY A 498 -28.40 -5.99 16.43
N ASP A 499 -28.75 -7.24 16.74
CA ASP A 499 -28.60 -7.84 18.08
C ASP A 499 -27.39 -8.79 18.09
N PRO A 500 -26.39 -8.56 19.00
CA PRO A 500 -25.21 -9.42 19.11
C PRO A 500 -25.51 -10.91 19.33
N ASN A 501 -26.63 -11.24 19.95
CA ASN A 501 -27.00 -12.62 20.24
C ASN A 501 -27.61 -13.35 19.02
N THR A 502 -28.18 -12.64 18.08
CA THR A 502 -28.87 -13.22 16.91
C THR A 502 -28.16 -13.01 15.60
N ALA A 503 -27.26 -12.03 15.49
CA ALA A 503 -26.63 -11.66 14.22
C ALA A 503 -25.83 -12.81 13.57
N LEU A 504 -25.07 -13.59 14.35
CA LEU A 504 -24.31 -14.74 13.81
C LEU A 504 -25.25 -15.83 13.30
N TRP A 505 -26.35 -16.11 14.03
CA TRP A 505 -27.34 -17.11 13.62
C TRP A 505 -28.13 -16.67 12.39
N ALA A 506 -28.45 -15.36 12.31
CA ALA A 506 -29.07 -14.78 11.12
C ALA A 506 -28.16 -14.94 9.90
N LEU A 507 -26.86 -14.69 10.02
CA LEU A 507 -25.87 -14.96 8.95
C LEU A 507 -25.83 -16.45 8.58
N ILE A 508 -25.85 -17.35 9.57
CA ILE A 508 -25.89 -18.79 9.32
C ILE A 508 -27.17 -19.18 8.57
N PHE A 509 -28.29 -18.54 8.82
CA PHE A 509 -29.56 -18.85 8.14
C PHE A 509 -29.63 -18.34 6.70
N ILE A 510 -28.74 -17.45 6.29
CA ILE A 510 -28.65 -16.99 4.88
C ILE A 510 -28.47 -18.19 3.94
N GLY A 511 -29.23 -18.17 2.87
CA GLY A 511 -29.18 -19.21 1.83
C GLY A 511 -30.08 -20.42 2.10
N PHE A 512 -30.95 -20.37 3.14
CA PHE A 512 -31.99 -21.40 3.32
C PHE A 512 -32.79 -21.60 2.01
N PRO A 513 -33.10 -22.86 1.59
CA PRO A 513 -32.94 -24.15 2.27
C PRO A 513 -31.57 -24.85 2.12
N PHE A 514 -30.49 -24.11 1.85
CA PHE A 514 -29.10 -24.55 1.86
C PHE A 514 -28.75 -25.63 0.81
N VAL A 515 -29.39 -25.60 -0.33
CA VAL A 515 -29.12 -26.56 -1.42
C VAL A 515 -28.03 -26.02 -2.34
N GLY A 516 -26.78 -26.24 -1.96
CA GLY A 516 -25.63 -25.92 -2.82
C GLY A 516 -25.62 -26.81 -4.09
N ILE A 517 -25.57 -26.17 -5.25
CA ILE A 517 -25.70 -26.87 -6.55
C ILE A 517 -24.52 -27.82 -6.80
N LEU A 518 -23.29 -27.36 -6.55
CA LEU A 518 -22.09 -28.20 -6.70
C LEU A 518 -22.19 -29.46 -5.84
N GLN A 519 -22.60 -29.30 -4.59
CA GLN A 519 -22.74 -30.37 -3.62
C GLN A 519 -23.84 -31.36 -4.06
N LEU A 520 -24.98 -30.83 -4.49
CA LEU A 520 -26.08 -31.64 -5.02
C LEU A 520 -25.62 -32.46 -6.22
N LEU A 521 -24.95 -31.83 -7.19
CA LEU A 521 -24.51 -32.53 -8.40
C LEU A 521 -23.42 -33.57 -8.11
N VAL A 522 -22.51 -33.30 -7.17
CA VAL A 522 -21.46 -34.25 -6.75
C VAL A 522 -22.08 -35.48 -6.09
N PHE A 523 -23.03 -35.30 -5.16
CA PHE A 523 -23.74 -36.43 -4.55
C PHE A 523 -24.58 -37.19 -5.57
N TYR A 524 -25.33 -36.50 -6.42
CA TYR A 524 -26.14 -37.13 -7.44
C TYR A 524 -25.30 -37.93 -8.45
N ALA A 525 -24.16 -37.40 -8.90
CA ALA A 525 -23.23 -38.11 -9.78
C ALA A 525 -22.62 -39.34 -9.08
N GLY A 526 -22.29 -39.21 -7.79
CA GLY A 526 -21.83 -40.34 -7.00
C GLY A 526 -22.86 -41.44 -6.87
N MET A 527 -24.15 -41.11 -6.68
CA MET A 527 -25.23 -42.09 -6.66
C MET A 527 -25.41 -42.79 -8.00
N LEU A 528 -25.25 -42.09 -9.12
CA LEU A 528 -25.33 -42.67 -10.46
C LEU A 528 -24.20 -43.67 -10.75
N SER A 529 -23.09 -43.62 -10.03
CA SER A 529 -21.99 -44.56 -10.16
C SER A 529 -22.19 -45.89 -9.38
N ILE A 530 -23.22 -45.94 -8.51
CA ILE A 530 -23.56 -47.13 -7.75
C ILE A 530 -24.26 -48.14 -8.70
N SER A 531 -23.80 -49.39 -8.70
CA SER A 531 -24.42 -50.43 -9.53
C SER A 531 -25.88 -50.65 -9.18
N GLU A 532 -26.76 -50.60 -10.19
CA GLU A 532 -28.20 -50.90 -10.03
C GLU A 532 -28.41 -52.31 -9.50
N GLU A 533 -27.60 -53.28 -9.90
CA GLU A 533 -27.67 -54.66 -9.44
C GLU A 533 -27.48 -54.80 -7.93
N MET A 534 -26.59 -53.98 -7.33
CA MET A 534 -26.38 -53.98 -5.87
C MET A 534 -27.64 -53.49 -5.15
N VAL A 535 -28.26 -52.41 -5.64
CA VAL A 535 -29.49 -51.84 -5.08
C VAL A 535 -30.68 -52.80 -5.25
N GLU A 536 -30.78 -53.47 -6.40
CA GLU A 536 -31.83 -54.46 -6.68
C GLU A 536 -31.70 -55.70 -5.80
N SER A 537 -30.47 -56.23 -5.65
CA SER A 537 -30.18 -57.35 -4.75
C SER A 537 -30.60 -57.02 -3.30
N ALA A 538 -30.23 -55.84 -2.82
CA ALA A 538 -30.66 -55.40 -1.47
C ALA A 538 -32.19 -55.30 -1.33
N LYS A 539 -32.90 -54.90 -2.37
CA LYS A 539 -34.38 -54.88 -2.37
C LYS A 539 -34.97 -56.28 -2.33
N ILE A 540 -34.39 -57.25 -3.05
CA ILE A 540 -34.79 -58.66 -3.01
C ILE A 540 -34.58 -59.23 -1.60
N ASP A 541 -33.49 -58.83 -0.91
CA ASP A 541 -33.22 -59.16 0.48
C ASP A 541 -34.13 -58.43 1.49
N GLY A 542 -35.11 -57.69 1.02
CA GLY A 542 -36.09 -56.96 1.86
C GLY A 542 -35.59 -55.67 2.50
N ALA A 543 -34.50 -55.10 1.99
CA ALA A 543 -34.00 -53.81 2.50
C ALA A 543 -34.96 -52.68 2.17
N THR A 544 -35.35 -51.92 3.20
CA THR A 544 -36.15 -50.69 3.08
C THR A 544 -35.26 -49.55 2.56
N LEU A 545 -35.88 -48.53 1.96
CA LEU A 545 -35.16 -47.36 1.43
C LEU A 545 -34.19 -46.72 2.45
N PRO A 546 -34.55 -46.45 3.72
CA PRO A 546 -33.61 -45.91 4.71
C PRO A 546 -32.42 -46.87 4.97
N ARG A 547 -32.62 -48.17 4.87
CA ARG A 547 -31.54 -49.17 5.00
C ARG A 547 -30.59 -49.14 3.81
N ILE A 548 -31.12 -48.99 2.58
CA ILE A 548 -30.33 -48.83 1.35
C ILE A 548 -29.49 -47.55 1.45
N ILE A 549 -30.09 -46.44 1.81
CA ILE A 549 -29.38 -45.15 1.97
C ILE A 549 -28.25 -45.31 3.01
N ARG A 550 -28.53 -45.85 4.20
CA ARG A 550 -27.55 -45.95 5.28
C ARG A 550 -26.46 -46.94 5.00
N SER A 551 -26.75 -48.10 4.38
CA SER A 551 -25.83 -49.23 4.26
C SER A 551 -25.17 -49.34 2.89
N ILE A 552 -25.71 -48.66 1.86
CA ILE A 552 -25.16 -48.70 0.49
C ILE A 552 -24.75 -47.30 0.05
N HIS A 553 -25.70 -46.35 -0.02
CA HIS A 553 -25.39 -45.01 -0.57
C HIS A 553 -24.37 -44.25 0.28
N LEU A 554 -24.58 -44.09 1.58
CA LEU A 554 -23.68 -43.29 2.44
C LEU A 554 -22.24 -43.85 2.47
N PRO A 555 -21.99 -45.18 2.62
CA PRO A 555 -20.63 -45.70 2.57
C PRO A 555 -19.94 -45.52 1.22
N LEU A 556 -20.66 -45.76 0.11
CA LEU A 556 -20.11 -45.61 -1.24
C LEU A 556 -19.89 -44.18 -1.66
N LEU A 557 -20.57 -43.19 -1.03
CA LEU A 557 -20.37 -41.78 -1.22
C LEU A 557 -19.23 -41.19 -0.36
N ALA A 558 -18.44 -42.03 0.36
CA ALA A 558 -17.38 -41.55 1.22
C ALA A 558 -16.36 -40.66 0.49
N GLY A 559 -16.06 -40.93 -0.78
CA GLY A 559 -15.19 -40.12 -1.62
C GLY A 559 -15.75 -38.70 -1.87
N GLN A 560 -17.05 -38.62 -2.16
CA GLN A 560 -17.77 -37.35 -2.36
C GLN A 560 -17.82 -36.54 -1.06
N PHE A 561 -18.09 -37.18 0.07
CA PHE A 561 -18.01 -36.54 1.38
C PHE A 561 -16.63 -35.95 1.65
N LYS A 562 -15.58 -36.75 1.46
CA LYS A 562 -14.18 -36.32 1.63
C LYS A 562 -13.87 -35.06 0.81
N PHE A 563 -14.24 -35.09 -0.47
CA PHE A 563 -14.05 -33.95 -1.39
C PHE A 563 -14.82 -32.70 -0.93
N LEU A 564 -16.11 -32.86 -0.62
CA LEU A 564 -16.96 -31.73 -0.22
C LEU A 564 -16.60 -31.15 1.14
N ILE A 565 -16.13 -31.98 2.10
CA ILE A 565 -15.62 -31.50 3.38
C ILE A 565 -14.39 -30.62 3.18
N ILE A 566 -13.43 -31.05 2.34
CA ILE A 566 -12.22 -30.25 2.07
C ILE A 566 -12.59 -28.92 1.42
N LEU A 567 -13.40 -28.94 0.36
CA LEU A 567 -13.83 -27.73 -0.33
C LEU A 567 -14.64 -26.81 0.60
N GLY A 568 -15.55 -27.38 1.39
CA GLY A 568 -16.36 -26.63 2.35
C GLY A 568 -15.51 -25.96 3.41
N LEU A 569 -14.54 -26.65 3.99
CA LEU A 569 -13.62 -26.10 4.99
C LEU A 569 -12.76 -24.96 4.42
N ILE A 570 -12.21 -25.16 3.22
CA ILE A 570 -11.44 -24.10 2.54
C ILE A 570 -12.32 -22.86 2.36
N GLY A 571 -13.55 -23.04 1.83
CA GLY A 571 -14.48 -21.93 1.60
C GLY A 571 -14.87 -21.21 2.88
N ILE A 572 -15.27 -21.94 3.93
CA ILE A 572 -15.74 -21.36 5.19
C ILE A 572 -14.63 -20.59 5.92
N ILE A 573 -13.41 -21.14 5.97
CA ILE A 573 -12.28 -20.50 6.68
C ILE A 573 -11.86 -19.20 5.99
N GLN A 574 -11.96 -19.14 4.66
CA GLN A 574 -11.54 -17.99 3.87
C GLN A 574 -12.67 -16.97 3.61
N ASP A 575 -13.94 -17.33 3.90
CA ASP A 575 -15.05 -16.43 3.62
C ASP A 575 -15.11 -15.28 4.63
N PHE A 576 -15.08 -14.08 4.09
CA PHE A 576 -15.37 -12.85 4.81
C PHE A 576 -16.40 -11.99 4.08
N ASN A 577 -16.70 -12.30 2.80
CA ASN A 577 -17.54 -11.46 1.95
C ASN A 577 -18.98 -11.37 2.47
N GLY A 578 -19.55 -12.49 2.87
CA GLY A 578 -20.89 -12.52 3.44
C GLY A 578 -21.00 -11.67 4.71
N ILE A 579 -20.00 -11.78 5.58
CA ILE A 579 -19.94 -11.01 6.83
C ILE A 579 -19.70 -9.53 6.54
N LEU A 580 -18.74 -9.21 5.66
CA LEU A 580 -18.40 -7.83 5.29
C LEU A 580 -19.63 -7.08 4.74
N ILE A 581 -20.39 -7.70 3.84
CA ILE A 581 -21.52 -7.07 3.16
C ILE A 581 -22.72 -6.93 4.10
N VAL A 582 -23.02 -7.95 4.89
CA VAL A 582 -24.27 -8.02 5.67
C VAL A 582 -24.14 -7.32 7.02
N THR A 583 -23.05 -7.51 7.76
CA THR A 583 -22.88 -7.00 9.14
C THR A 583 -21.61 -6.18 9.35
N GLY A 584 -20.62 -6.26 8.44
CA GLY A 584 -19.31 -5.64 8.63
C GLY A 584 -18.51 -6.18 9.83
N GLY A 585 -18.91 -7.33 10.39
CA GLY A 585 -18.33 -7.92 11.61
C GLY A 585 -19.11 -7.62 12.88
N GLY A 586 -20.09 -6.67 12.84
CA GLY A 586 -20.91 -6.24 13.96
C GLY A 586 -22.18 -7.09 14.18
N PRO A 587 -23.05 -6.65 15.12
CA PRO A 587 -22.81 -5.64 16.14
C PRO A 587 -21.84 -6.14 17.24
N MET A 588 -21.07 -5.23 17.83
CA MET A 588 -20.13 -5.53 18.92
C MET A 588 -19.20 -6.73 18.62
N ASP A 589 -18.72 -6.84 17.37
CA ASP A 589 -17.86 -7.92 16.83
C ASP A 589 -18.46 -9.35 16.94
N SER A 590 -19.80 -9.47 17.12
CA SER A 590 -20.47 -10.76 17.30
C SER A 590 -20.41 -11.66 16.07
N THR A 591 -20.11 -11.11 14.90
CA THR A 591 -19.98 -11.86 13.65
C THR A 591 -18.55 -11.81 13.06
N TYR A 592 -17.60 -11.25 13.82
CA TYR A 592 -16.22 -11.10 13.34
C TYR A 592 -15.53 -12.44 13.10
N VAL A 593 -14.67 -12.52 12.10
CA VAL A 593 -13.86 -13.71 11.76
C VAL A 593 -12.43 -13.32 11.40
N PRO A 594 -11.43 -14.23 11.52
CA PRO A 594 -10.05 -13.94 11.18
C PRO A 594 -9.83 -13.49 9.73
N ALA A 595 -10.62 -14.01 8.79
CA ALA A 595 -10.57 -13.60 7.38
C ALA A 595 -10.98 -12.13 7.18
N LEU A 596 -11.94 -11.62 7.97
CA LEU A 596 -12.33 -10.21 7.95
C LEU A 596 -11.24 -9.32 8.55
N GLN A 597 -10.56 -9.75 9.63
CA GLN A 597 -9.41 -9.04 10.18
C GLN A 597 -8.27 -8.95 9.17
N MET A 598 -7.98 -10.04 8.45
CA MET A 598 -6.99 -10.04 7.38
C MET A 598 -7.34 -9.00 6.30
N TYR A 599 -8.61 -8.95 5.88
CA TYR A 599 -9.08 -7.97 4.89
C TYR A 599 -8.94 -6.53 5.39
N TYR A 600 -9.36 -6.22 6.62
CA TYR A 600 -9.23 -4.87 7.18
C TYR A 600 -7.78 -4.48 7.43
N ALA A 601 -6.94 -5.39 7.89
CA ALA A 601 -5.50 -5.14 8.03
C ALA A 601 -4.88 -4.74 6.69
N ALA A 602 -5.24 -5.41 5.60
CA ALA A 602 -4.72 -5.11 4.27
C ALA A 602 -5.27 -3.80 3.68
N THR A 603 -6.58 -3.55 3.82
CA THR A 603 -7.27 -2.49 3.06
C THR A 603 -7.53 -1.23 3.88
N LYS A 604 -7.98 -1.36 5.12
CA LYS A 604 -8.35 -0.23 5.98
C LYS A 604 -7.16 0.31 6.79
N PHE A 605 -6.29 -0.59 7.27
CA PHE A 605 -5.15 -0.23 8.11
C PHE A 605 -3.82 -0.19 7.35
N SER A 606 -3.81 -0.63 6.09
CA SER A 606 -2.60 -0.69 5.25
C SER A 606 -1.44 -1.48 5.87
N GLU A 607 -1.74 -2.45 6.74
CA GLU A 607 -0.78 -3.32 7.44
C GLU A 607 -0.60 -4.65 6.69
N LEU A 608 -0.02 -4.60 5.48
CA LEU A 608 0.08 -5.77 4.60
C LEU A 608 0.92 -6.91 5.22
N GLY A 609 1.93 -6.59 6.04
CA GLY A 609 2.72 -7.59 6.75
C GLY A 609 1.89 -8.40 7.76
N TYR A 610 1.07 -7.71 8.54
CA TYR A 610 0.15 -8.36 9.49
C TYR A 610 -0.95 -9.14 8.77
N ALA A 611 -1.55 -8.58 7.72
CA ALA A 611 -2.51 -9.28 6.87
C ALA A 611 -1.91 -10.57 6.27
N SER A 612 -0.64 -10.51 5.81
CA SER A 612 0.08 -11.68 5.30
C SER A 612 0.27 -12.75 6.38
N ALA A 613 0.59 -12.37 7.63
CA ALA A 613 0.72 -13.32 8.74
C ALA A 613 -0.61 -14.02 9.07
N LEU A 614 -1.73 -13.28 9.06
CA LEU A 614 -3.08 -13.85 9.20
C LEU A 614 -3.38 -14.85 8.08
N GLY A 615 -3.11 -14.48 6.82
CA GLY A 615 -3.30 -15.36 5.66
C GLY A 615 -2.46 -16.64 5.73
N VAL A 616 -1.19 -16.53 6.12
CA VAL A 616 -0.27 -17.67 6.31
C VAL A 616 -0.77 -18.59 7.43
N SER A 617 -1.27 -18.02 8.53
CA SER A 617 -1.82 -18.80 9.65
C SER A 617 -3.07 -19.56 9.24
N MET A 618 -3.99 -18.92 8.51
CA MET A 618 -5.19 -19.57 7.96
C MET A 618 -4.82 -20.68 6.97
N PHE A 619 -3.83 -20.44 6.08
CA PHE A 619 -3.32 -21.46 5.18
C PHE A 619 -2.75 -22.67 5.93
N ALA A 620 -1.97 -22.45 7.00
CA ALA A 620 -1.42 -23.51 7.81
C ALA A 620 -2.52 -24.37 8.47
N VAL A 621 -3.58 -23.74 9.00
CA VAL A 621 -4.75 -24.43 9.58
C VAL A 621 -5.46 -25.25 8.51
N ILE A 622 -5.75 -24.68 7.34
CA ILE A 622 -6.38 -25.40 6.23
C ILE A 622 -5.53 -26.60 5.79
N LEU A 623 -4.21 -26.42 5.68
CA LEU A 623 -3.28 -27.49 5.29
C LEU A 623 -3.29 -28.64 6.30
N ILE A 624 -3.24 -28.33 7.60
CA ILE A 624 -3.29 -29.35 8.67
C ILE A 624 -4.62 -30.13 8.58
N ILE A 625 -5.74 -29.44 8.49
CA ILE A 625 -7.06 -30.07 8.40
C ILE A 625 -7.17 -30.93 7.14
N THR A 626 -6.64 -30.45 6.01
CA THR A 626 -6.64 -31.19 4.75
C THR A 626 -5.82 -32.48 4.86
N ILE A 627 -4.63 -32.42 5.46
CA ILE A 627 -3.76 -33.60 5.68
C ILE A 627 -4.46 -34.60 6.61
N VAL A 628 -5.10 -34.13 7.67
CA VAL A 628 -5.87 -34.96 8.60
C VAL A 628 -7.02 -35.65 7.84
N ASN A 629 -7.81 -34.90 7.09
CA ASN A 629 -8.92 -35.44 6.30
C ASN A 629 -8.44 -36.51 5.31
N LEU A 630 -7.37 -36.22 4.56
CA LEU A 630 -6.79 -37.17 3.59
C LEU A 630 -6.32 -38.47 4.26
N LYS A 631 -5.85 -38.44 5.50
CA LYS A 631 -5.33 -39.61 6.22
C LYS A 631 -6.42 -40.44 6.89
N PHE A 632 -7.48 -39.80 7.42
CA PHE A 632 -8.47 -40.47 8.23
C PHE A 632 -9.70 -40.96 7.46
N ILE A 633 -10.09 -40.31 6.37
CA ILE A 633 -11.18 -40.79 5.52
C ILE A 633 -10.56 -41.73 4.45
N LYS A 634 -10.61 -43.06 4.69
CA LYS A 634 -10.22 -44.06 3.71
C LYS A 634 -11.29 -44.14 2.63
N THR A 635 -10.89 -44.12 1.36
CA THR A 635 -11.69 -44.50 0.19
C THR A 635 -11.31 -45.89 -0.27
N GLU A 636 -12.25 -46.68 -0.79
CA GLU A 636 -12.04 -48.08 -1.20
C GLU A 636 -10.98 -48.27 -2.29
N ASP A 637 -10.42 -47.21 -2.87
CA ASP A 637 -9.35 -47.28 -3.88
C ASP A 637 -7.93 -47.20 -3.29
N GLN A 638 -7.72 -47.44 -1.99
CA GLN A 638 -6.40 -47.51 -1.33
C GLN A 638 -6.17 -48.79 -0.59
#